data_c092dbc928b49f3bff9dd1c5dce744a5
#
_entry.id   c092dbc928b49f3bff9dd1c5dce744a5
#
_cell.length_a   1.000
_cell.length_b   1.000
_cell.length_c   1.000
_cell.angle_alpha   90.00
_cell.angle_beta   90.00
_cell.angle_gamma   90.00
#
_symmetry.space_group_name_H-M   'P 1'
#
loop_
_entity.id
_entity.type
_entity.pdbx_description
1 polymer ?
#
loop_
_entity_poly.entity_id
_entity_poly.type
_entity_poly.pdbx_seq_one_letter_code
_entity_poly.pdbx_strand_id
1 'polypeptide(L)'
;MLGIARDEFNGVVAHLGNGASVTAVKGGKSVDTSMGYTPLAGLVMGTRSGDIDPSALTTILTRDPEIDAERLDTILNKESGLLALAGSNDMRKVVESAQSGDERAQLALDMTAYRLMKYIGGYNLVVGGAQALIFTAGIGENSGDFRKLVLDRLAPLGIRYNEEENMKRSPEPRLISTEDSSIAVFVIPTNEEKAIAEATEELVA
;
A
#
# COMPACT_ATOMS: atom_id res chain seq x y z
N MET A 1 -1.47 -5.92 -20.90
CA MET A 1 -1.94 -6.99 -20.05
C MET A 1 -3.47 -7.11 -20.07
N LEU A 2 -4.24 -6.06 -19.85
CA LEU A 2 -5.72 -6.11 -19.99
C LEU A 2 -6.23 -5.94 -21.43
N GLY A 3 -5.43 -5.45 -22.35
CA GLY A 3 -5.84 -5.25 -23.76
C GLY A 3 -6.82 -4.09 -23.98
N ILE A 4 -6.95 -3.17 -23.03
CA ILE A 4 -7.82 -1.98 -23.09
C ILE A 4 -7.02 -0.70 -23.36
N ALA A 5 -7.66 0.34 -23.88
CA ALA A 5 -7.03 1.64 -24.07
C ALA A 5 -6.74 2.32 -22.70
N ARG A 6 -5.75 3.23 -22.69
CA ARG A 6 -5.34 3.90 -21.45
C ARG A 6 -6.48 4.70 -20.83
N ASP A 7 -7.26 5.40 -21.63
CA ASP A 7 -8.40 6.24 -21.22
C ASP A 7 -9.65 5.43 -20.80
N GLU A 8 -9.65 4.12 -21.05
CA GLU A 8 -10.67 3.18 -20.57
C GLU A 8 -10.30 2.50 -19.25
N PHE A 9 -9.04 2.65 -18.79
CA PHE A 9 -8.54 1.97 -17.61
C PHE A 9 -9.06 2.59 -16.32
N ASN A 10 -9.75 1.78 -15.51
CA ASN A 10 -10.14 2.06 -14.14
C ASN A 10 -9.48 1.04 -13.21
N GLY A 11 -8.73 1.49 -12.22
CA GLY A 11 -8.02 0.58 -11.34
C GLY A 11 -7.58 1.21 -10.04
N VAL A 12 -7.05 0.36 -9.16
CA VAL A 12 -6.47 0.74 -7.89
C VAL A 12 -5.01 0.31 -7.88
N VAL A 13 -4.11 1.23 -7.58
CA VAL A 13 -2.67 0.97 -7.48
C VAL A 13 -2.24 1.06 -6.02
N ALA A 14 -1.72 -0.04 -5.49
CA ALA A 14 -1.15 -0.14 -4.16
C ALA A 14 0.39 -0.14 -4.26
N HIS A 15 0.99 1.03 -4.10
CA HIS A 15 2.45 1.20 -4.07
C HIS A 15 2.94 0.99 -2.64
N LEU A 16 3.55 -0.16 -2.37
CA LEU A 16 3.89 -0.61 -1.01
C LEU A 16 5.39 -0.74 -0.85
N GLY A 17 6.01 0.29 -0.30
CA GLY A 17 7.42 0.34 0.11
C GLY A 17 7.56 0.69 1.59
N ASN A 18 8.71 1.25 1.99
CA ASN A 18 8.86 1.84 3.34
C ASN A 18 7.92 3.05 3.50
N GLY A 19 7.78 3.90 2.46
CA GLY A 19 6.61 4.74 2.25
C GLY A 19 5.58 3.96 1.42
N ALA A 20 4.29 4.17 1.68
CA ALA A 20 3.24 3.44 0.99
C ALA A 20 2.03 4.32 0.68
N SER A 21 1.42 4.08 -0.47
CA SER A 21 0.19 4.78 -0.88
C SER A 21 -0.73 3.89 -1.70
N VAL A 22 -2.00 4.25 -1.73
CA VAL A 22 -2.97 3.71 -2.69
C VAL A 22 -3.45 4.84 -3.57
N THR A 23 -3.63 4.57 -4.85
CA THR A 23 -4.12 5.53 -5.83
C THR A 23 -5.32 4.98 -6.56
N ALA A 24 -6.38 5.77 -6.67
CA ALA A 24 -7.52 5.51 -7.54
C ALA A 24 -7.23 6.09 -8.93
N VAL A 25 -7.28 5.23 -9.94
CA VAL A 25 -7.07 5.60 -11.35
C VAL A 25 -8.38 5.43 -12.11
N LYS A 26 -8.88 6.48 -12.74
CA LYS A 26 -10.09 6.47 -13.54
C LYS A 26 -9.82 7.07 -14.91
N GLY A 27 -10.17 6.36 -15.98
CA GLY A 27 -9.86 6.82 -17.33
C GLY A 27 -8.36 7.05 -17.54
N GLY A 28 -7.50 6.18 -16.98
CA GLY A 28 -6.05 6.28 -17.06
C GLY A 28 -5.42 7.48 -16.32
N LYS A 29 -6.20 8.19 -15.48
CA LYS A 29 -5.73 9.35 -14.70
C LYS A 29 -5.92 9.09 -13.21
N SER A 30 -4.95 9.53 -12.40
CA SER A 30 -5.11 9.56 -10.93
C SER A 30 -6.21 10.54 -10.55
N VAL A 31 -7.22 10.06 -9.81
CA VAL A 31 -8.35 10.87 -9.34
C VAL A 31 -8.40 11.00 -7.82
N ASP A 32 -7.69 10.11 -7.10
CA ASP A 32 -7.58 10.14 -5.65
C ASP A 32 -6.32 9.41 -5.19
N THR A 33 -5.82 9.75 -4.00
CA THR A 33 -4.69 9.08 -3.35
C THR A 33 -4.85 9.05 -1.84
N SER A 34 -4.30 8.02 -1.20
CA SER A 34 -4.32 7.88 0.26
C SER A 34 -3.44 8.90 0.99
N MET A 35 -2.49 9.52 0.32
CA MET A 35 -1.66 10.58 0.91
C MET A 35 -2.42 11.91 0.88
N GLY A 36 -2.20 12.74 1.92
CA GLY A 36 -2.83 14.04 2.06
C GLY A 36 -1.92 15.20 1.64
N TYR A 37 -1.94 16.27 2.45
CA TYR A 37 -1.06 17.42 2.27
C TYR A 37 0.43 17.04 2.32
N THR A 38 0.75 16.02 3.12
CA THR A 38 2.08 15.42 3.20
C THR A 38 2.00 13.91 2.98
N PRO A 39 3.12 13.21 2.75
CA PRO A 39 3.14 11.74 2.65
C PRO A 39 2.91 11.01 4.00
N LEU A 40 2.40 11.69 5.04
CA LEU A 40 2.14 11.11 6.36
C LEU A 40 0.77 10.42 6.42
N ALA A 41 -0.27 11.04 5.84
CA ALA A 41 -1.64 10.49 5.85
C ALA A 41 -1.75 9.16 5.08
N GLY A 42 -2.79 8.41 5.36
CA GLY A 42 -3.16 7.19 4.63
C GLY A 42 -2.76 5.91 5.34
N LEU A 43 -1.92 5.12 4.70
CA LEU A 43 -1.54 3.78 5.14
C LEU A 43 -0.61 3.80 6.36
N VAL A 44 -0.63 2.72 7.15
CA VAL A 44 0.45 2.41 8.08
C VAL A 44 1.69 2.08 7.24
N MET A 45 2.80 2.77 7.50
CA MET A 45 4.03 2.64 6.71
C MET A 45 5.17 2.08 7.58
N GLY A 46 6.37 2.02 7.06
CA GLY A 46 7.52 1.52 7.83
C GLY A 46 7.76 2.29 9.13
N THR A 47 7.74 3.63 9.05
CA THR A 47 7.97 4.53 10.21
C THR A 47 6.91 5.60 10.39
N ARG A 48 5.99 5.77 9.44
CA ARG A 48 4.92 6.77 9.48
C ARG A 48 3.63 6.16 10.00
N SER A 49 2.88 6.95 10.76
CA SER A 49 1.63 6.50 11.39
C SER A 49 0.50 6.19 10.40
N GLY A 50 0.46 6.88 9.27
CA GLY A 50 -0.75 6.96 8.45
C GLY A 50 -1.84 7.79 9.12
N ASP A 51 -3.10 7.56 8.75
CA ASP A 51 -4.24 8.27 9.32
C ASP A 51 -4.34 8.11 10.84
N ILE A 52 -4.57 9.22 11.49
CA ILE A 52 -4.76 9.29 12.93
C ILE A 52 -5.89 10.29 13.23
N ASP A 53 -6.60 10.10 14.33
CA ASP A 53 -7.56 11.07 14.82
C ASP A 53 -6.84 12.36 15.24
N PRO A 54 -7.19 13.52 14.66
CA PRO A 54 -6.57 14.79 15.03
C PRO A 54 -6.66 15.12 16.52
N SER A 55 -7.73 14.66 17.20
CA SER A 55 -7.92 14.87 18.64
C SER A 55 -6.90 14.09 19.48
N ALA A 56 -6.35 13.00 18.97
CA ALA A 56 -5.26 12.30 19.63
C ALA A 56 -4.00 13.18 19.70
N LEU A 57 -3.71 13.92 18.62
CA LEU A 57 -2.55 14.80 18.52
C LEU A 57 -2.66 15.98 19.50
N THR A 58 -3.82 16.66 19.52
CA THR A 58 -4.08 17.75 20.45
C THR A 58 -4.06 17.29 21.91
N THR A 59 -4.53 16.06 22.17
CA THR A 59 -4.49 15.46 23.51
C THR A 59 -3.06 15.22 23.97
N ILE A 60 -2.19 14.70 23.09
CA ILE A 60 -0.76 14.48 23.39
C ILE A 60 -0.10 15.82 23.74
N LEU A 61 -0.23 16.82 22.84
CA LEU A 61 0.36 18.16 23.05
C LEU A 61 -0.13 18.85 24.31
N THR A 62 -1.36 18.57 24.76
CA THR A 62 -1.93 19.18 25.97
C THR A 62 -1.49 18.47 27.24
N ARG A 63 -1.32 17.16 27.21
CA ARG A 63 -1.06 16.34 28.41
C ARG A 63 0.42 16.09 28.67
N ASP A 64 1.26 16.19 27.66
CA ASP A 64 2.69 15.95 27.76
C ASP A 64 3.46 17.21 27.37
N PRO A 65 3.92 18.01 28.37
CA PRO A 65 4.63 19.25 28.10
C PRO A 65 6.04 19.02 27.49
N GLU A 66 6.56 17.80 27.46
CA GLU A 66 7.84 17.49 26.85
C GLU A 66 7.69 17.25 25.33
N ILE A 67 6.45 17.11 24.85
CA ILE A 67 6.16 16.92 23.43
C ILE A 67 5.65 18.23 22.83
N ASP A 68 6.51 18.92 22.10
CA ASP A 68 6.15 20.04 21.24
C ASP A 68 5.74 19.58 19.84
N ALA A 69 5.40 20.51 18.96
CA ALA A 69 4.97 20.20 17.59
C ALA A 69 6.08 19.54 16.74
N GLU A 70 7.34 19.91 16.95
CA GLU A 70 8.49 19.34 16.23
C GLU A 70 8.75 17.88 16.67
N ARG A 71 8.68 17.64 17.99
CA ARG A 71 8.79 16.29 18.55
C ARG A 71 7.64 15.39 18.09
N LEU A 72 6.42 15.92 18.06
CA LEU A 72 5.25 15.20 17.57
C LEU A 72 5.39 14.83 16.08
N ASP A 73 5.86 15.77 15.24
CA ASP A 73 6.14 15.50 13.83
C ASP A 73 7.17 14.36 13.66
N THR A 74 8.24 14.39 14.47
CA THR A 74 9.24 13.31 14.48
C THR A 74 8.64 11.95 14.84
N ILE A 75 7.80 11.90 15.90
CA ILE A 75 7.11 10.68 16.33
C ILE A 75 6.26 10.13 15.18
N LEU A 76 5.47 10.97 14.53
CA LEU A 76 4.54 10.55 13.49
C LEU A 76 5.23 10.09 12.20
N ASN A 77 6.35 10.72 11.84
CA ASN A 77 7.06 10.45 10.58
C ASN A 77 8.14 9.38 10.70
N LYS A 78 8.83 9.27 11.85
CA LYS A 78 10.05 8.48 12.00
C LYS A 78 10.01 7.37 13.05
N GLU A 79 9.08 7.46 14.00
CA GLU A 79 9.04 6.57 15.17
C GLU A 79 7.70 5.82 15.30
N SER A 80 6.84 5.91 14.29
CA SER A 80 5.52 5.27 14.22
C SER A 80 5.52 4.06 13.28
N GLY A 81 4.38 3.71 12.74
CA GLY A 81 4.22 2.66 11.74
C GLY A 81 4.63 1.27 12.23
N LEU A 82 5.13 0.44 11.32
CA LEU A 82 5.59 -0.92 11.64
C LEU A 82 6.70 -0.91 12.69
N LEU A 83 7.57 0.11 12.66
CA LEU A 83 8.64 0.26 13.65
C LEU A 83 8.10 0.32 15.08
N ALA A 84 7.09 1.15 15.32
CA ALA A 84 6.47 1.27 16.65
C ALA A 84 5.64 0.03 17.00
N LEU A 85 4.92 -0.54 16.04
CA LEU A 85 4.01 -1.66 16.28
C LEU A 85 4.75 -2.97 16.50
N ALA A 86 5.77 -3.28 15.68
CA ALA A 86 6.46 -4.56 15.65
C ALA A 86 7.97 -4.48 15.94
N GLY A 87 8.51 -3.30 16.27
CA GLY A 87 9.94 -3.12 16.53
C GLY A 87 10.83 -3.13 15.28
N SER A 88 10.26 -3.22 14.07
CA SER A 88 10.99 -3.20 12.81
C SER A 88 10.18 -2.55 11.71
N ASN A 89 10.82 -1.74 10.87
CA ASN A 89 10.23 -1.19 9.64
C ASN A 89 10.45 -2.10 8.41
N ASP A 90 11.18 -3.21 8.56
CA ASP A 90 11.38 -4.19 7.49
C ASP A 90 10.25 -5.22 7.50
N MET A 91 9.37 -5.17 6.50
CA MET A 91 8.23 -6.07 6.35
C MET A 91 8.64 -7.56 6.39
N ARG A 92 9.81 -7.91 5.87
CA ARG A 92 10.30 -9.31 5.88
C ARG A 92 10.48 -9.80 7.30
N LYS A 93 11.13 -8.99 8.16
CA LYS A 93 11.33 -9.31 9.57
C LYS A 93 10.01 -9.36 10.34
N VAL A 94 9.07 -8.47 10.03
CA VAL A 94 7.75 -8.47 10.66
C VAL A 94 6.98 -9.75 10.30
N VAL A 95 7.02 -10.17 9.02
CA VAL A 95 6.40 -11.44 8.57
C VAL A 95 7.06 -12.64 9.25
N GLU A 96 8.40 -12.71 9.28
CA GLU A 96 9.14 -13.80 9.94
C GLU A 96 8.83 -13.88 11.44
N SER A 97 8.75 -12.74 12.13
CA SER A 97 8.40 -12.69 13.56
C SER A 97 6.97 -13.18 13.80
N ALA A 98 6.01 -12.74 12.98
CA ALA A 98 4.62 -13.19 13.08
C ALA A 98 4.50 -14.71 12.85
N GLN A 99 5.17 -15.25 11.83
CA GLN A 99 5.22 -16.68 11.55
C GLN A 99 5.88 -17.50 12.68
N SER A 100 6.77 -16.84 13.46
CA SER A 100 7.39 -17.43 14.64
C SER A 100 6.54 -17.30 15.93
N GLY A 101 5.34 -16.73 15.83
CA GLY A 101 4.39 -16.61 16.94
C GLY A 101 4.44 -15.28 17.71
N ASP A 102 5.12 -14.25 17.19
CA ASP A 102 5.09 -12.91 17.79
C ASP A 102 3.73 -12.25 17.54
N GLU A 103 2.92 -12.14 18.59
CA GLU A 103 1.57 -11.54 18.52
C GLU A 103 1.58 -10.05 18.15
N ARG A 104 2.61 -9.30 18.52
CA ARG A 104 2.74 -7.88 18.14
C ARG A 104 3.01 -7.73 16.65
N ALA A 105 3.89 -8.57 16.11
CA ALA A 105 4.16 -8.60 14.69
C ALA A 105 2.91 -9.00 13.89
N GLN A 106 2.16 -10.00 14.36
CA GLN A 106 0.89 -10.40 13.74
C GLN A 106 -0.12 -9.25 13.78
N LEU A 107 -0.28 -8.59 14.92
CA LEU A 107 -1.17 -7.42 15.05
C LEU A 107 -0.77 -6.28 14.09
N ALA A 108 0.53 -6.02 13.96
CA ALA A 108 1.04 -4.99 13.03
C ALA A 108 0.69 -5.31 11.57
N LEU A 109 0.84 -6.57 11.16
CA LEU A 109 0.42 -7.03 9.83
C LEU A 109 -1.08 -6.87 9.62
N ASP A 110 -1.88 -7.28 10.61
CA ASP A 110 -3.35 -7.19 10.56
C ASP A 110 -3.84 -5.75 10.47
N MET A 111 -3.27 -4.84 11.25
CA MET A 111 -3.58 -3.41 11.20
C MET A 111 -3.23 -2.80 9.85
N THR A 112 -2.05 -3.14 9.31
CA THR A 112 -1.58 -2.64 8.01
C THR A 112 -2.46 -3.15 6.87
N ALA A 113 -2.76 -4.46 6.86
CA ALA A 113 -3.63 -5.07 5.86
C ALA A 113 -5.07 -4.56 5.95
N TYR A 114 -5.60 -4.35 7.16
CA TYR A 114 -6.94 -3.80 7.37
C TYR A 114 -7.06 -2.38 6.83
N ARG A 115 -6.08 -1.51 7.10
CA ARG A 115 -6.06 -0.15 6.57
C ARG A 115 -5.99 -0.16 5.05
N LEU A 116 -5.11 -0.98 4.48
CA LEU A 116 -4.95 -1.12 3.04
C LEU A 116 -6.24 -1.61 2.37
N MET A 117 -6.89 -2.64 2.92
CA MET A 117 -8.19 -3.14 2.45
C MET A 117 -9.25 -2.04 2.39
N LYS A 118 -9.34 -1.17 3.41
CA LYS A 118 -10.31 -0.06 3.44
C LYS A 118 -10.08 0.91 2.29
N TYR A 119 -8.83 1.29 2.02
CA TYR A 119 -8.50 2.16 0.89
C TYR A 119 -8.79 1.51 -0.44
N ILE A 120 -8.41 0.24 -0.64
CA ILE A 120 -8.71 -0.48 -1.89
C ILE A 120 -10.23 -0.57 -2.11
N GLY A 121 -10.99 -0.93 -1.07
CA GLY A 121 -12.45 -1.02 -1.15
C GLY A 121 -13.12 0.32 -1.47
N GLY A 122 -12.69 1.40 -0.78
CA GLY A 122 -13.17 2.75 -1.04
C GLY A 122 -12.84 3.22 -2.46
N TYR A 123 -11.62 2.99 -2.91
CA TYR A 123 -11.17 3.40 -4.24
C TYR A 123 -11.78 2.56 -5.37
N ASN A 124 -12.10 1.30 -5.11
CA ASN A 124 -12.91 0.51 -6.03
C ASN A 124 -14.27 1.18 -6.32
N LEU A 125 -14.89 1.78 -5.31
CA LEU A 125 -16.14 2.55 -5.48
C LEU A 125 -15.89 3.89 -6.19
N VAL A 126 -14.81 4.61 -5.83
CA VAL A 126 -14.46 5.91 -6.45
C VAL A 126 -14.27 5.78 -7.96
N VAL A 127 -13.64 4.70 -8.42
CA VAL A 127 -13.44 4.47 -9.86
C VAL A 127 -14.68 3.89 -10.56
N GLY A 128 -15.71 3.49 -9.81
CA GLY A 128 -16.93 2.90 -10.36
C GLY A 128 -16.83 1.41 -10.67
N GLY A 129 -15.96 0.70 -9.96
CA GLY A 129 -15.60 -0.69 -10.19
C GLY A 129 -14.23 -0.81 -10.90
N ALA A 130 -13.24 -1.29 -10.15
CA ALA A 130 -11.88 -1.43 -10.67
C ALA A 130 -11.78 -2.65 -11.61
N GLN A 131 -11.17 -2.48 -12.75
CA GLN A 131 -10.80 -3.56 -13.66
C GLN A 131 -9.55 -4.30 -13.16
N ALA A 132 -8.67 -3.58 -12.44
CA ALA A 132 -7.48 -4.16 -11.86
C ALA A 132 -7.11 -3.56 -10.49
N LEU A 133 -6.51 -4.40 -9.65
CA LEU A 133 -5.70 -4.05 -8.50
C LEU A 133 -4.24 -4.34 -8.83
N ILE A 134 -3.37 -3.35 -8.64
CA ILE A 134 -1.95 -3.45 -8.96
C ILE A 134 -1.14 -3.30 -7.67
N PHE A 135 -0.30 -4.28 -7.36
CA PHE A 135 0.72 -4.21 -6.31
C PHE A 135 2.06 -3.85 -6.94
N THR A 136 2.75 -2.87 -6.34
CA THR A 136 4.06 -2.40 -6.81
C THR A 136 4.94 -1.95 -5.64
N ALA A 137 6.18 -1.60 -5.88
CA ALA A 137 7.24 -1.31 -4.91
C ALA A 137 7.64 -2.50 -4.03
N GLY A 138 8.69 -2.30 -3.24
CA GLY A 138 9.44 -3.39 -2.62
C GLY A 138 8.60 -4.40 -1.82
N ILE A 139 7.63 -3.95 -1.01
CA ILE A 139 6.71 -4.83 -0.28
C ILE A 139 5.67 -5.43 -1.23
N GLY A 140 5.07 -4.58 -2.08
CA GLY A 140 4.07 -4.99 -3.05
C GLY A 140 4.58 -6.05 -4.02
N GLU A 141 5.84 -5.96 -4.42
CA GLU A 141 6.49 -6.89 -5.36
C GLU A 141 6.96 -8.18 -4.70
N ASN A 142 7.53 -8.09 -3.48
CA ASN A 142 8.33 -9.17 -2.91
C ASN A 142 7.70 -9.90 -1.72
N SER A 143 6.63 -9.36 -1.11
CA SER A 143 5.97 -10.00 0.03
C SER A 143 4.67 -10.70 -0.37
N GLY A 144 4.78 -11.96 -0.81
CA GLY A 144 3.63 -12.81 -1.12
C GLY A 144 2.72 -13.03 0.09
N ASP A 145 3.32 -13.21 1.28
CA ASP A 145 2.58 -13.38 2.54
C ASP A 145 1.73 -12.15 2.88
N PHE A 146 2.29 -10.95 2.74
CA PHE A 146 1.53 -9.74 3.02
C PHE A 146 0.43 -9.50 1.98
N ARG A 147 0.71 -9.72 0.67
CA ARG A 147 -0.33 -9.67 -0.36
C ARG A 147 -1.44 -10.67 -0.10
N LYS A 148 -1.12 -11.92 0.30
CA LYS A 148 -2.11 -12.94 0.68
C LYS A 148 -3.03 -12.41 1.79
N LEU A 149 -2.44 -11.85 2.84
CA LEU A 149 -3.18 -11.29 3.97
C LEU A 149 -4.18 -10.19 3.56
N VAL A 150 -3.81 -9.39 2.57
CA VAL A 150 -4.67 -8.33 2.00
C VAL A 150 -5.74 -8.94 1.07
N LEU A 151 -5.34 -9.83 0.16
CA LEU A 151 -6.22 -10.43 -0.84
C LEU A 151 -7.32 -11.28 -0.20
N ASP A 152 -7.02 -12.03 0.87
CA ASP A 152 -8.00 -12.79 1.64
C ASP A 152 -9.09 -11.87 2.21
N ARG A 153 -8.74 -10.65 2.64
CA ARG A 153 -9.69 -9.65 3.13
C ARG A 153 -10.50 -9.00 2.01
N LEU A 154 -10.03 -9.05 0.78
CA LEU A 154 -10.71 -8.50 -0.39
C LEU A 154 -11.59 -9.53 -1.11
N ALA A 155 -11.68 -10.76 -0.61
CA ALA A 155 -12.57 -11.79 -1.16
C ALA A 155 -14.05 -11.36 -1.32
N PRO A 156 -14.64 -10.49 -0.44
CA PRO A 156 -15.98 -9.97 -0.63
C PRO A 156 -16.16 -9.10 -1.89
N LEU A 157 -15.08 -8.56 -2.48
CA LEU A 157 -15.10 -7.88 -3.77
C LEU A 157 -15.08 -8.84 -4.98
N GLY A 158 -15.16 -10.14 -4.74
CA GLY A 158 -15.06 -11.15 -5.78
C GLY A 158 -13.63 -11.39 -6.27
N ILE A 159 -12.62 -10.89 -5.57
CA ILE A 159 -11.21 -11.15 -5.90
C ILE A 159 -10.88 -12.60 -5.59
N ARG A 160 -10.27 -13.28 -6.58
CA ARG A 160 -9.73 -14.64 -6.48
C ARG A 160 -8.30 -14.62 -7.03
N TYR A 161 -7.39 -15.34 -6.39
CA TYR A 161 -6.00 -15.35 -6.82
C TYR A 161 -5.39 -16.75 -6.71
N ASN A 162 -4.33 -16.99 -7.48
CA ASN A 162 -3.54 -18.20 -7.43
C ASN A 162 -2.43 -18.03 -6.39
N GLU A 163 -2.43 -18.87 -5.36
CA GLU A 163 -1.46 -18.76 -4.26
C GLU A 163 -0.02 -18.99 -4.73
N GLU A 164 0.21 -19.93 -5.65
CA GLU A 164 1.54 -20.21 -6.19
C GLU A 164 2.08 -19.00 -6.97
N GLU A 165 1.25 -18.42 -7.88
CA GLU A 165 1.61 -17.21 -8.62
C GLU A 165 1.83 -16.00 -7.69
N ASN A 166 1.05 -15.88 -6.62
CA ASN A 166 1.24 -14.83 -5.62
C ASN A 166 2.58 -14.95 -4.90
N MET A 167 3.04 -16.16 -4.61
CA MET A 167 4.31 -16.36 -3.89
C MET A 167 5.56 -16.27 -4.77
N LYS A 168 5.42 -16.33 -6.09
CA LYS A 168 6.56 -16.20 -7.02
C LYS A 168 7.22 -14.82 -6.89
N ARG A 169 8.53 -14.80 -6.98
CA ARG A 169 9.34 -13.58 -7.17
C ARG A 169 9.74 -13.49 -8.64
N SER A 170 9.48 -12.36 -9.27
CA SER A 170 9.82 -12.13 -10.66
C SER A 170 10.10 -10.64 -10.90
N PRO A 171 11.10 -10.29 -11.70
CA PRO A 171 11.32 -8.93 -12.16
C PRO A 171 10.31 -8.51 -13.25
N GLU A 172 9.53 -9.44 -13.75
CA GLU A 172 8.56 -9.19 -14.83
C GLU A 172 7.15 -8.95 -14.25
N PRO A 173 6.35 -8.08 -14.87
CA PRO A 173 4.95 -7.91 -14.55
C PRO A 173 4.18 -9.24 -14.69
N ARG A 174 3.32 -9.55 -13.72
CA ARG A 174 2.55 -10.79 -13.73
C ARG A 174 1.13 -10.62 -13.23
N LEU A 175 0.23 -11.41 -13.79
CA LEU A 175 -1.14 -11.59 -13.32
C LEU A 175 -1.12 -12.69 -12.24
N ILE A 176 -1.73 -12.42 -11.10
CA ILE A 176 -1.84 -13.38 -9.99
C ILE A 176 -3.29 -13.75 -9.67
N SER A 177 -4.28 -13.06 -10.27
CA SER A 177 -5.68 -13.46 -10.12
C SER A 177 -6.02 -14.66 -11.01
N THR A 178 -7.04 -15.41 -10.59
CA THR A 178 -7.64 -16.48 -11.36
C THR A 178 -8.62 -15.92 -12.40
N GLU A 179 -9.03 -16.72 -13.39
CA GLU A 179 -9.94 -16.31 -14.46
C GLU A 179 -11.35 -15.95 -13.94
N ASP A 180 -11.77 -16.53 -12.82
CA ASP A 180 -13.05 -16.27 -12.17
C ASP A 180 -13.02 -15.07 -11.20
N SER A 181 -11.90 -14.37 -11.09
CA SER A 181 -11.79 -13.15 -10.29
C SER A 181 -12.53 -11.98 -10.93
N SER A 182 -13.35 -11.28 -10.15
CA SER A 182 -14.06 -10.09 -10.61
C SER A 182 -13.16 -8.89 -10.92
N ILE A 183 -11.97 -8.85 -10.31
CA ILE A 183 -10.96 -7.81 -10.48
C ILE A 183 -9.64 -8.51 -10.80
N ALA A 184 -8.98 -8.13 -11.89
CA ALA A 184 -7.65 -8.65 -12.19
C ALA A 184 -6.63 -8.15 -11.15
N VAL A 185 -5.75 -9.02 -10.66
CA VAL A 185 -4.71 -8.64 -9.70
C VAL A 185 -3.34 -8.81 -10.33
N PHE A 186 -2.61 -7.72 -10.39
CA PHE A 186 -1.26 -7.71 -10.96
C PHE A 186 -0.20 -7.39 -9.89
N VAL A 187 0.98 -7.96 -10.09
CA VAL A 187 2.22 -7.51 -9.46
C VAL A 187 3.10 -6.92 -10.55
N ILE A 188 3.38 -5.62 -10.45
CA ILE A 188 4.13 -4.88 -11.48
C ILE A 188 5.33 -4.22 -10.82
N PRO A 189 6.56 -4.60 -11.18
CA PRO A 189 7.76 -3.96 -10.68
C PRO A 189 7.81 -2.47 -11.04
N THR A 190 8.20 -1.65 -10.07
CA THR A 190 8.41 -0.22 -10.25
C THR A 190 9.67 0.03 -11.07
N ASN A 191 9.60 0.94 -12.03
CA ASN A 191 10.76 1.40 -12.80
C ASN A 191 10.79 2.93 -12.84
N GLU A 192 11.16 3.53 -11.70
CA GLU A 192 11.22 4.99 -11.54
C GLU A 192 12.33 5.61 -12.40
N GLU A 193 13.46 4.93 -12.53
CA GLU A 193 14.60 5.39 -13.35
C GLU A 193 14.20 5.55 -14.82
N LYS A 194 13.43 4.61 -15.37
CA LYS A 194 12.92 4.66 -16.72
C LYS A 194 11.97 5.85 -16.90
N ALA A 195 11.05 6.07 -15.96
CA ALA A 195 10.10 7.18 -16.02
C ALA A 195 10.82 8.53 -15.96
N ILE A 196 11.87 8.66 -15.13
CA ILE A 196 12.70 9.86 -15.05
C ILE A 196 13.46 10.07 -16.37
N ALA A 197 14.04 9.00 -16.95
CA ALA A 197 14.76 9.09 -18.21
C ALA A 197 13.86 9.52 -19.35
N GLU A 198 12.67 8.94 -19.49
CA GLU A 198 11.68 9.29 -20.51
C GLU A 198 11.21 10.75 -20.37
N ALA A 199 10.87 11.18 -19.14
CA ALA A 199 10.48 12.57 -18.88
C ALA A 199 11.63 13.56 -19.15
N THR A 200 12.88 13.17 -18.91
CA THR A 200 14.06 13.99 -19.19
C THR A 200 14.26 14.12 -20.70
N GLU A 201 14.14 13.04 -21.44
CA GLU A 201 14.24 13.03 -22.91
C GLU A 201 13.21 13.98 -23.54
N GLU A 202 11.95 13.93 -23.09
CA GLU A 202 10.88 14.83 -23.55
C GLU A 202 11.18 16.32 -23.30
N LEU A 203 11.93 16.65 -22.23
CA LEU A 203 12.25 18.03 -21.89
C LEU A 203 13.45 18.60 -22.63
N VAL A 204 14.35 17.74 -23.14
CA VAL A 204 15.60 18.17 -23.79
C VAL A 204 15.62 17.94 -25.31
N ALA A 205 14.61 17.24 -25.85
CA ALA A 205 14.40 17.04 -27.29
C ALA A 205 13.71 18.23 -27.90
#